data_d9eb8703e16677164bdafabfae8287fb
#
_entry.id   d9eb8703e16677164bdafabfae8287fb
#
_cell.length_a   1.000
_cell.length_b   1.000
_cell.length_c   1.000
_cell.angle_alpha   90.00
_cell.angle_beta   90.00
_cell.angle_gamma   90.00
#
_symmetry.space_group_name_H-M   'P 1'
#
loop_
_entity.id
_entity.type
_entity.pdbx_description
1 polymer ?
#
loop_
_entity_poly.entity_id
_entity_poly.type
_entity_poly.pdbx_seq_one_letter_code
_entity_poly.pdbx_strand_id
1 'polypeptide(L)'
;MKETEITIKVKLDSNNIPEEIFWSAPDGGMKDEQSKAILLSFWDSTKKETLKMDLWTKEMPIDEMKSFMLQTFVSMKNSISKATGDTNLVNLVDDFCIEFEKRVSEKN
;
A
#
# COMPACT_ATOMS: atom_id res chain seq x y z
N MET A 1 -20.39 -5.06 -20.93
CA MET A 1 -19.54 -4.96 -19.74
C MET A 1 -18.09 -4.79 -20.18
N LYS A 2 -17.38 -3.85 -19.57
CA LYS A 2 -15.98 -3.59 -19.88
C LYS A 2 -15.08 -4.27 -18.87
N GLU A 3 -14.05 -4.93 -19.34
CA GLU A 3 -13.04 -5.53 -18.47
C GLU A 3 -11.78 -4.68 -18.51
N THR A 4 -11.09 -4.60 -17.38
CA THR A 4 -9.81 -3.94 -17.28
C THR A 4 -8.86 -4.81 -16.48
N GLU A 5 -7.57 -4.57 -16.65
CA GLU A 5 -6.54 -5.35 -15.97
C GLU A 5 -5.58 -4.43 -15.21
N ILE A 6 -5.15 -4.92 -14.06
CA ILE A 6 -4.04 -4.33 -13.33
C ILE A 6 -2.97 -5.41 -13.26
N THR A 7 -1.78 -5.09 -13.76
CA THR A 7 -0.69 -6.04 -13.85
C THR A 7 0.46 -5.63 -12.97
N ILE A 8 1.03 -6.57 -12.24
CA ILE A 8 2.21 -6.36 -11.41
C ILE A 8 3.26 -7.37 -11.83
N LYS A 9 4.44 -6.88 -12.23
CA LYS A 9 5.56 -7.73 -12.61
C LYS A 9 6.68 -7.54 -11.59
N VAL A 10 7.15 -8.65 -11.05
CA VAL A 10 8.21 -8.64 -10.05
C VAL A 10 9.40 -9.40 -10.63
N LYS A 11 10.54 -8.71 -10.73
CA LYS A 11 11.79 -9.35 -11.14
C LYS A 11 12.55 -9.75 -9.89
N LEU A 12 12.90 -11.02 -9.81
CA LEU A 12 13.59 -11.58 -8.66
C LEU A 12 15.08 -11.78 -8.98
N ASP A 13 15.93 -11.67 -7.97
CA ASP A 13 17.34 -12.03 -8.12
C ASP A 13 17.52 -13.55 -7.97
N SER A 14 18.76 -14.02 -7.96
CA SER A 14 19.06 -15.46 -7.87
C SER A 14 18.63 -16.09 -6.54
N ASN A 15 18.36 -15.27 -5.53
CA ASN A 15 17.90 -15.72 -4.22
C ASN A 15 16.39 -15.53 -4.03
N ASN A 16 15.66 -15.23 -5.13
CA ASN A 16 14.23 -14.98 -5.13
C ASN A 16 13.82 -13.75 -4.31
N ILE A 17 14.72 -12.77 -4.23
CA ILE A 17 14.45 -11.49 -3.57
C ILE A 17 14.06 -10.47 -4.63
N PRO A 18 12.99 -9.69 -4.44
CA PRO A 18 12.58 -8.69 -5.42
C PRO A 18 13.67 -7.66 -5.70
N GLU A 19 14.01 -7.47 -6.97
CA GLU A 19 14.94 -6.47 -7.44
C GLU A 19 14.24 -5.28 -8.06
N GLU A 20 13.22 -5.55 -8.87
CA GLU A 20 12.46 -4.52 -9.55
C GLU A 20 10.99 -4.89 -9.56
N ILE A 21 10.13 -3.90 -9.38
CA ILE A 21 8.68 -4.08 -9.45
C ILE A 21 8.14 -3.07 -10.45
N PHE A 22 7.37 -3.54 -11.44
CA PHE A 22 6.69 -2.69 -12.41
C PHE A 22 5.20 -2.99 -12.39
N TRP A 23 4.37 -1.97 -12.55
CA TRP A 23 2.93 -2.17 -12.56
C TRP A 23 2.28 -1.34 -13.64
N SER A 24 1.12 -1.81 -14.09
CA SER A 24 0.35 -1.17 -15.13
C SER A 24 -1.13 -1.21 -14.79
N ALA A 25 -1.79 -0.08 -15.03
CA ALA A 25 -3.24 0.06 -14.93
C ALA A 25 -3.67 0.94 -16.10
N PRO A 26 -3.80 0.38 -17.31
CA PRO A 26 -3.99 1.18 -18.54
C PRO A 26 -5.19 2.12 -18.48
N ASP A 27 -6.31 1.70 -17.86
CA ASP A 27 -7.49 2.55 -17.76
C ASP A 27 -7.26 3.75 -16.84
N GLY A 28 -6.29 3.67 -15.94
CA GLY A 28 -5.88 4.78 -15.09
C GLY A 28 -4.71 5.57 -15.65
N GLY A 29 -4.27 5.25 -16.87
CA GLY A 29 -3.17 5.94 -17.52
C GLY A 29 -1.79 5.51 -17.05
N MET A 30 -1.69 4.44 -16.26
CA MET A 30 -0.43 3.95 -15.73
C MET A 30 0.11 2.81 -16.58
N LYS A 31 1.34 2.93 -17.05
CA LYS A 31 1.97 1.91 -17.89
C LYS A 31 3.42 1.72 -17.46
N ASP A 32 3.75 0.47 -17.07
CA ASP A 32 5.09 0.07 -16.69
C ASP A 32 5.75 1.03 -15.68
N GLU A 33 4.96 1.46 -14.69
CA GLU A 33 5.46 2.32 -13.62
C GLU A 33 6.32 1.49 -12.68
N GLN A 34 7.49 2.02 -12.33
CA GLN A 34 8.38 1.35 -11.39
C GLN A 34 8.01 1.70 -9.96
N SER A 35 8.03 0.69 -9.09
CA SER A 35 7.73 0.86 -7.68
C SER A 35 8.77 0.11 -6.86
N LYS A 36 9.16 0.66 -5.71
CA LYS A 36 10.10 -0.01 -4.80
C LYS A 36 9.41 -0.88 -3.78
N ALA A 37 8.12 -0.67 -3.58
CA ALA A 37 7.33 -1.44 -2.62
C ALA A 37 5.87 -1.43 -3.02
N ILE A 38 5.16 -2.50 -2.68
CA ILE A 38 3.72 -2.64 -2.94
C ILE A 38 3.07 -3.33 -1.75
N LEU A 39 1.88 -2.86 -1.39
CA LEU A 39 1.02 -3.51 -0.42
C LEU A 39 -0.29 -3.86 -1.12
N LEU A 40 -0.67 -5.12 -1.09
CA LEU A 40 -1.90 -5.62 -1.69
C LEU A 40 -2.75 -6.28 -0.62
N SER A 41 -4.05 -5.97 -0.62
CA SER A 41 -5.01 -6.60 0.28
C SER A 41 -6.26 -6.96 -0.50
N PHE A 42 -6.72 -8.20 -0.34
CA PHE A 42 -7.91 -8.71 -1.02
C PHE A 42 -8.86 -9.27 0.01
N TRP A 43 -10.13 -8.92 -0.09
CA TRP A 43 -11.15 -9.45 0.81
C TRP A 43 -11.79 -10.70 0.20
N ASP A 44 -11.71 -11.82 0.91
CA ASP A 44 -12.37 -13.06 0.52
C ASP A 44 -13.67 -13.18 1.31
N SER A 45 -14.80 -12.95 0.62
CA SER A 45 -16.13 -12.96 1.26
C SER A 45 -16.56 -14.34 1.73
N THR A 46 -16.04 -15.39 1.10
CA THR A 46 -16.40 -16.77 1.47
C THR A 46 -15.79 -17.15 2.80
N LYS A 47 -14.50 -16.91 2.96
CA LYS A 47 -13.77 -17.23 4.19
C LYS A 47 -13.82 -16.10 5.22
N LYS A 48 -14.27 -14.92 4.81
CA LYS A 48 -14.27 -13.69 5.63
C LYS A 48 -12.89 -13.37 6.17
N GLU A 49 -11.92 -13.42 5.25
CA GLU A 49 -10.51 -13.17 5.55
C GLU A 49 -9.91 -12.19 4.56
N THR A 50 -8.89 -11.47 5.01
CA THR A 50 -8.07 -10.62 4.16
C THR A 50 -6.83 -11.41 3.76
N LEU A 51 -6.58 -11.46 2.45
CA LEU A 51 -5.35 -12.00 1.89
C LEU A 51 -4.45 -10.82 1.60
N LYS A 52 -3.27 -10.80 2.18
CA LYS A 52 -2.36 -9.66 2.07
C LYS A 52 -1.01 -10.12 1.54
N MET A 53 -0.45 -9.29 0.66
CA MET A 53 0.87 -9.53 0.11
C MET A 53 1.69 -8.26 0.20
N ASP A 54 2.85 -8.35 0.81
CA ASP A 54 3.81 -7.25 0.89
C ASP A 54 5.01 -7.58 0.03
N LEU A 55 5.38 -6.67 -0.85
CA LEU A 55 6.55 -6.81 -1.70
C LEU A 55 7.37 -5.54 -1.59
N TRP A 56 8.65 -5.66 -1.34
CA TRP A 56 9.57 -4.52 -1.45
C TRP A 56 10.90 -4.98 -2.01
N THR A 57 11.52 -4.09 -2.76
CA THR A 57 12.81 -4.37 -3.36
C THR A 57 13.91 -4.19 -2.32
N LYS A 58 15.05 -4.84 -2.56
CA LYS A 58 16.18 -4.74 -1.63
C LYS A 58 16.77 -3.33 -1.54
N GLU A 59 16.42 -2.45 -2.49
CA GLU A 59 16.87 -1.07 -2.49
C GLU A 59 15.92 -0.11 -1.76
N MET A 60 14.80 -0.62 -1.23
CA MET A 60 13.85 0.22 -0.51
C MET A 60 14.45 0.68 0.81
N PRO A 61 14.75 1.99 0.99
CA PRO A 61 15.32 2.47 2.24
C PRO A 61 14.30 2.44 3.38
N ILE A 62 14.78 2.28 4.60
CA ILE A 62 13.90 2.21 5.78
C ILE A 62 13.13 3.51 5.99
N ASP A 63 13.76 4.66 5.77
CA ASP A 63 13.09 5.95 5.91
C ASP A 63 11.97 6.12 4.89
N GLU A 64 12.18 5.66 3.64
CA GLU A 64 11.13 5.67 2.64
C GLU A 64 10.02 4.69 2.98
N MET A 65 10.36 3.53 3.57
CA MET A 65 9.37 2.56 4.01
C MET A 65 8.45 3.16 5.08
N LYS A 66 9.01 3.92 6.03
CA LYS A 66 8.22 4.59 7.06
C LYS A 66 7.26 5.60 6.44
N SER A 67 7.74 6.37 5.44
CA SER A 67 6.89 7.33 4.72
C SER A 67 5.79 6.63 3.94
N PHE A 68 6.11 5.52 3.30
CA PHE A 68 5.15 4.71 2.56
C PHE A 68 4.04 4.19 3.49
N MET A 69 4.42 3.69 4.65
CA MET A 69 3.44 3.21 5.64
C MET A 69 2.55 4.33 6.14
N LEU A 70 3.13 5.48 6.48
CA LEU A 70 2.34 6.62 6.92
C LEU A 70 1.32 7.04 5.87
N GLN A 71 1.76 7.20 4.62
CA GLN A 71 0.85 7.59 3.54
C GLN A 71 -0.23 6.55 3.29
N THR A 72 0.11 5.26 3.47
CA THR A 72 -0.86 4.17 3.35
C THR A 72 -1.92 4.27 4.44
N PHE A 73 -1.53 4.54 5.69
CA PHE A 73 -2.48 4.72 6.78
C PHE A 73 -3.42 5.90 6.52
N VAL A 74 -2.88 7.02 6.03
CA VAL A 74 -3.69 8.19 5.69
C VAL A 74 -4.70 7.84 4.58
N SER A 75 -4.25 7.10 3.58
CA SER A 75 -5.11 6.65 2.49
C SER A 75 -6.22 5.71 3.01
N MET A 76 -5.88 4.83 3.94
CA MET A 76 -6.86 3.94 4.57
C MET A 76 -7.90 4.71 5.35
N LYS A 77 -7.52 5.78 6.04
CA LYS A 77 -8.46 6.66 6.73
C LYS A 77 -9.49 7.20 5.74
N ASN A 78 -9.03 7.68 4.59
CA ASN A 78 -9.92 8.21 3.56
C ASN A 78 -10.85 7.13 3.00
N SER A 79 -10.36 5.91 2.85
CA SER A 79 -11.16 4.77 2.41
C SER A 79 -12.25 4.41 3.44
N ILE A 80 -11.91 4.43 4.72
CA ILE A 80 -12.88 4.18 5.80
C ILE A 80 -13.97 5.24 5.77
N SER A 81 -13.61 6.51 5.59
CA SER A 81 -14.56 7.59 5.49
C SER A 81 -15.55 7.38 4.34
N LYS A 82 -15.04 7.04 3.16
CA LYS A 82 -15.87 6.82 1.97
C LYS A 82 -16.76 5.58 2.11
N ALA A 83 -16.23 4.52 2.70
CA ALA A 83 -16.94 3.24 2.78
C ALA A 83 -18.00 3.21 3.88
N THR A 84 -17.76 3.87 5.00
CA THR A 84 -18.60 3.73 6.19
C THR A 84 -19.29 5.02 6.63
N GLY A 85 -18.70 6.18 6.35
CA GLY A 85 -19.18 7.45 6.91
C GLY A 85 -19.10 7.52 8.42
N ASP A 86 -18.37 6.60 9.06
CA ASP A 86 -18.27 6.51 10.51
C ASP A 86 -17.19 7.45 11.02
N THR A 87 -17.59 8.61 11.54
CA THR A 87 -16.66 9.63 12.01
C THR A 87 -15.82 9.17 13.19
N ASN A 88 -16.35 8.28 14.03
CA ASN A 88 -15.59 7.77 15.17
C ASN A 88 -14.38 6.94 14.70
N LEU A 89 -14.59 6.09 13.71
CA LEU A 89 -13.50 5.30 13.13
C LEU A 89 -12.50 6.18 12.41
N VAL A 90 -12.98 7.15 11.64
CA VAL A 90 -12.12 8.09 10.91
C VAL A 90 -11.24 8.86 11.89
N ASN A 91 -11.82 9.39 12.95
CA ASN A 91 -11.08 10.16 13.95
C ASN A 91 -10.03 9.30 14.67
N LEU A 92 -10.34 8.05 14.96
CA LEU A 92 -9.42 7.12 15.59
C LEU A 92 -8.19 6.90 14.71
N VAL A 93 -8.42 6.64 13.42
CA VAL A 93 -7.30 6.41 12.48
C VAL A 93 -6.52 7.70 12.25
N ASP A 94 -7.21 8.84 12.21
CA ASP A 94 -6.54 10.13 12.07
C ASP A 94 -5.61 10.41 13.25
N ASP A 95 -6.07 10.15 14.47
CA ASP A 95 -5.26 10.30 15.67
C ASP A 95 -4.02 9.39 15.62
N PHE A 96 -4.20 8.16 15.14
CA PHE A 96 -3.10 7.22 14.95
C PHE A 96 -2.10 7.75 13.93
N CYS A 97 -2.57 8.30 12.82
CA CYS A 97 -1.70 8.87 11.78
C CYS A 97 -0.88 10.04 12.31
N ILE A 98 -1.50 10.92 13.10
CA ILE A 98 -0.82 12.06 13.69
C ILE A 98 0.31 11.59 14.62
N GLU A 99 0.03 10.61 15.46
CA GLU A 99 1.02 10.06 16.37
C GLU A 99 2.13 9.32 15.62
N PHE A 100 1.76 8.57 14.59
CA PHE A 100 2.72 7.84 13.76
C PHE A 100 3.70 8.82 13.09
N GLU A 101 3.18 9.88 12.48
CA GLU A 101 3.99 10.90 11.83
C GLU A 101 4.96 11.54 12.81
N LYS A 102 4.48 11.84 14.00
CA LYS A 102 5.27 12.44 15.05
C LYS A 102 6.46 11.55 15.42
N ARG A 103 6.22 10.25 15.58
CA ARG A 103 7.27 9.30 15.94
C ARG A 103 8.25 9.05 14.79
N VAL A 104 7.78 9.04 13.56
CA VAL A 104 8.66 8.93 12.39
C VAL A 104 9.61 10.12 12.32
N SER A 105 9.15 11.32 12.70
CA SER A 105 9.95 12.53 12.66
C SER A 105 10.94 12.63 13.82
N GLU A 106 10.77 11.85 14.88
CA GLU A 106 11.68 11.88 16.02
C GLU A 106 13.02 11.25 15.63
N LYS A 107 14.09 11.92 16.02
CA LYS A 107 15.45 11.40 15.85
C LYS A 107 15.94 10.87 17.17
N ASN A 108 16.36 9.64 17.16
CA ASN A 108 16.93 8.98 18.34
C ASN A 108 18.45 8.96 18.23
#